data_7f5dc74f4af4133a4c7114366c56e051
#
_entry.id   7f5dc74f4af4133a4c7114366c56e051
#
_cell.length_a   1.000
_cell.length_b   1.000
_cell.length_c   1.000
_cell.angle_alpha   90.00
_cell.angle_beta   90.00
_cell.angle_gamma   90.00
#
_symmetry.space_group_name_H-M   'P 1'
#
loop_
_entity.id
_entity.type
_entity.pdbx_description
1 polymer ?
#
loop_
_entity_poly.entity_id
_entity_poly.type
_entity_poly.pdbx_seq_one_letter_code
_entity_poly.pdbx_strand_id
1 'polypeptide(L)'
;SIYIKNNTSFFMNDIYDIVPRSVDIKDRLSTKLFGIWRAFSLSEIEKYFIENRQDDFTYKICIDIANGHLIHLYEVVKKLKSLYPRCKIMTGNIANPETLLIADNAGVHYIRLGIGSGSGCITSSNTAIHYPMASLINDCYRYKKQWNLKIKLIADGGIRNYDDVIKALALGADYVMIGGLFAECKDTNPNYYIKSNGVYCKANEEDLQNSDIQLYHKFYGMASKQGMKDLHLNKHTAEGITRYIPIKYDSLHQWASNMKDYLRSAMSYCNVKRLRNFIGTPKVTIISNNAKNAINK
;
A
#
# COMPACT_ATOMS: atom_id res chain seq x y z
N SER A 1 -4.61 3.10 -2.79
CA SER A 1 -5.65 2.68 -1.84
C SER A 1 -6.95 2.49 -2.60
N ILE A 2 -7.46 1.28 -2.62
CA ILE A 2 -8.74 0.96 -3.22
C ILE A 2 -9.78 1.15 -2.14
N TYR A 3 -10.74 2.06 -2.37
CA TYR A 3 -11.91 2.24 -1.54
C TYR A 3 -12.96 1.23 -2.01
N ILE A 4 -13.22 0.21 -1.22
CA ILE A 4 -14.34 -0.69 -1.42
C ILE A 4 -15.55 -0.04 -0.74
N LYS A 5 -16.41 0.60 -1.54
CA LYS A 5 -17.72 1.04 -1.10
C LYS A 5 -18.70 -0.10 -1.39
N ASN A 6 -18.90 -0.99 -0.45
CA ASN A 6 -20.17 -1.69 -0.18
C ASN A 6 -19.91 -2.87 0.78
N ASN A 7 -20.72 -2.93 1.82
CA ASN A 7 -21.10 -4.02 2.71
C ASN A 7 -20.71 -5.45 2.25
N THR A 8 -19.44 -5.77 2.24
CA THR A 8 -19.02 -7.16 2.33
C THR A 8 -18.28 -7.33 3.64
N SER A 9 -19.06 -7.36 4.72
CA SER A 9 -18.67 -7.95 5.98
C SER A 9 -18.45 -9.44 5.79
N PHE A 10 -17.35 -9.86 5.17
CA PHE A 10 -17.00 -11.27 5.10
C PHE A 10 -15.49 -11.50 5.12
N PHE A 11 -15.00 -11.91 6.28
CA PHE A 11 -13.92 -12.86 6.48
C PHE A 11 -12.61 -12.65 5.69
N MET A 12 -12.08 -11.43 5.70
CA MET A 12 -10.68 -11.20 5.40
C MET A 12 -10.01 -10.54 6.61
N ASN A 13 -9.89 -11.26 7.71
CA ASN A 13 -9.18 -10.80 8.92
C ASN A 13 -7.72 -10.37 8.65
N ASP A 14 -7.23 -10.60 7.42
CA ASP A 14 -5.87 -10.38 7.01
C ASP A 14 -5.71 -9.24 5.97
N ILE A 15 -6.80 -8.64 5.48
CA ILE A 15 -6.78 -7.47 4.60
C ILE A 15 -7.31 -6.24 5.33
N TYR A 16 -6.52 -5.18 5.36
CA TYR A 16 -6.85 -3.92 6.02
C TYR A 16 -7.04 -2.82 4.97
N ASP A 17 -8.20 -2.16 5.04
CA ASP A 17 -8.49 -1.01 4.20
C ASP A 17 -8.00 0.29 4.83
N ILE A 18 -7.58 1.21 3.97
CA ILE A 18 -7.22 2.58 4.37
C ILE A 18 -8.16 3.53 3.65
N VAL A 19 -8.97 4.28 4.38
CA VAL A 19 -9.79 5.36 3.82
C VAL A 19 -8.86 6.45 3.28
N PRO A 20 -8.89 6.72 1.97
CA PRO A 20 -7.91 7.59 1.33
C PRO A 20 -8.20 9.08 1.60
N ARG A 21 -7.20 9.92 1.34
CA ARG A 21 -7.28 11.38 1.49
C ARG A 21 -8.30 12.06 0.56
N SER A 22 -8.70 11.40 -0.52
CA SER A 22 -9.75 11.88 -1.43
C SER A 22 -11.17 11.82 -0.84
N VAL A 23 -11.36 11.12 0.27
CA VAL A 23 -12.63 11.16 1.04
C VAL A 23 -12.64 12.43 1.88
N ASP A 24 -13.83 13.07 2.01
CA ASP A 24 -13.97 14.29 2.78
C ASP A 24 -13.44 14.14 4.21
N ILE A 25 -12.86 15.21 4.74
CA ILE A 25 -12.21 15.21 6.07
C ILE A 25 -13.22 14.90 7.19
N LYS A 26 -14.47 15.38 7.08
CA LYS A 26 -15.52 15.13 8.07
C LYS A 26 -15.86 13.66 8.14
N ASP A 27 -15.94 12.98 6.99
CA ASP A 27 -16.18 11.54 6.92
C ASP A 27 -14.99 10.76 7.49
N ARG A 28 -13.75 11.19 7.22
CA ARG A 28 -12.54 10.58 7.76
C ARG A 28 -12.40 10.76 9.27
N LEU A 29 -12.94 11.82 9.84
CA LEU A 29 -12.98 12.06 11.28
C LEU A 29 -14.16 11.38 11.99
N SER A 30 -15.12 10.84 11.25
CA SER A 30 -16.32 10.21 11.80
C SER A 30 -16.00 9.01 12.69
N THR A 31 -16.68 8.90 13.83
CA THR A 31 -16.61 7.76 14.76
C THR A 31 -17.10 6.45 14.14
N LYS A 32 -17.93 6.51 13.07
CA LYS A 32 -18.37 5.33 12.31
C LYS A 32 -17.23 4.53 11.71
N LEU A 33 -16.04 5.12 11.57
CA LEU A 33 -14.83 4.48 11.06
C LEU A 33 -13.93 3.94 12.19
N PHE A 34 -14.48 3.67 13.36
CA PHE A 34 -13.71 3.10 14.48
C PHE A 34 -13.00 1.81 14.05
N GLY A 35 -11.71 1.73 14.36
CA GLY A 35 -10.89 0.56 14.01
C GLY A 35 -10.41 0.48 12.55
N ILE A 36 -10.85 1.39 11.66
CA ILE A 36 -10.42 1.46 10.25
C ILE A 36 -9.25 2.44 10.12
N TRP A 37 -8.27 2.11 9.27
CA TRP A 37 -7.18 3.03 8.93
C TRP A 37 -7.69 4.20 8.11
N ARG A 38 -7.18 5.40 8.38
CA ARG A 38 -7.56 6.65 7.70
C ARG A 38 -6.30 7.41 7.32
N ALA A 39 -6.21 7.82 6.06
CA ALA A 39 -5.07 8.57 5.56
C ALA A 39 -5.28 10.07 5.76
N PHE A 40 -4.26 10.75 6.27
CA PHE A 40 -4.19 12.20 6.47
C PHE A 40 -2.86 12.72 5.95
N SER A 41 -2.85 13.96 5.45
CA SER A 41 -1.60 14.69 5.23
C SER A 41 -1.00 15.14 6.56
N LEU A 42 0.26 15.56 6.53
CA LEU A 42 0.92 16.08 7.74
C LEU A 42 0.21 17.35 8.26
N SER A 43 -0.15 18.26 7.36
CA SER A 43 -0.90 19.49 7.71
C SER A 43 -2.31 19.20 8.26
N GLU A 44 -2.98 18.17 7.78
CA GLU A 44 -4.26 17.74 8.35
C GLU A 44 -4.09 17.20 9.78
N ILE A 45 -3.00 16.45 10.05
CA ILE A 45 -2.71 16.00 11.42
C ILE A 45 -2.47 17.19 12.35
N GLU A 46 -1.68 18.15 11.92
CA GLU A 46 -1.42 19.37 12.71
C GLU A 46 -2.72 20.11 13.00
N LYS A 47 -3.50 20.42 11.97
CA LYS A 47 -4.75 21.18 12.09
C LYS A 47 -5.82 20.46 12.91
N TYR A 48 -6.11 19.19 12.62
CA TYR A 48 -7.30 18.51 13.16
C TYR A 48 -7.04 17.69 14.41
N PHE A 49 -5.79 17.36 14.73
CA PHE A 49 -5.47 16.54 15.91
C PHE A 49 -4.62 17.28 16.93
N ILE A 50 -3.79 18.23 16.51
CA ILE A 50 -2.88 18.94 17.40
C ILE A 50 -3.47 20.29 17.79
N GLU A 51 -3.93 21.10 16.84
CA GLU A 51 -4.50 22.42 17.08
C GLU A 51 -5.96 22.31 17.54
N ASN A 52 -6.77 21.56 16.80
CA ASN A 52 -8.19 21.32 17.08
C ASN A 52 -8.37 19.87 17.58
N ARG A 53 -8.14 19.68 18.89
CA ARG A 53 -8.19 18.34 19.49
C ARG A 53 -9.50 17.63 19.23
N GLN A 54 -9.41 16.36 18.85
CA GLN A 54 -10.54 15.45 18.74
C GLN A 54 -10.77 14.74 20.09
N ASP A 55 -11.94 14.16 20.27
CA ASP A 55 -12.23 13.32 21.43
C ASP A 55 -11.25 12.15 21.52
N ASP A 56 -10.93 11.71 22.76
CA ASP A 56 -9.96 10.64 23.03
C ASP A 56 -10.55 9.27 22.69
N PHE A 57 -10.50 8.90 21.44
CA PHE A 57 -10.76 7.53 21.02
C PHE A 57 -9.59 6.97 20.20
N THR A 58 -9.55 5.64 20.09
CA THR A 58 -8.44 4.96 19.44
C THR A 58 -8.50 5.12 17.93
N TYR A 59 -7.62 5.93 17.39
CA TYR A 59 -7.46 6.11 15.94
C TYR A 59 -6.45 5.14 15.33
N LYS A 60 -6.68 4.73 14.10
CA LYS A 60 -5.68 4.14 13.21
C LYS A 60 -5.37 5.16 12.11
N ILE A 61 -4.27 5.86 12.25
CA ILE A 61 -3.88 6.99 11.40
C ILE A 61 -2.76 6.57 10.45
N CYS A 62 -2.96 6.76 9.15
CA CYS A 62 -1.92 6.70 8.14
C CYS A 62 -1.53 8.14 7.77
N ILE A 63 -0.35 8.60 8.19
CA ILE A 63 0.20 9.87 7.73
C ILE A 63 0.80 9.63 6.35
N ASP A 64 0.10 10.09 5.32
CA ASP A 64 0.41 9.84 3.92
C ASP A 64 1.16 11.02 3.32
N ILE A 65 2.48 10.87 3.20
CA ILE A 65 3.40 11.86 2.63
C ILE A 65 4.37 11.23 1.63
N ALA A 66 4.85 12.01 0.68
CA ALA A 66 5.79 11.53 -0.34
C ALA A 66 7.20 11.27 0.21
N ASN A 67 7.63 12.03 1.22
CA ASN A 67 8.95 11.95 1.83
C ASN A 67 8.84 11.64 3.32
N GLY A 68 8.97 10.36 3.67
CA GLY A 68 8.98 9.86 5.05
C GLY A 68 10.28 10.11 5.82
N HIS A 69 11.27 10.80 5.24
CA HIS A 69 12.54 11.11 5.91
C HIS A 69 12.53 12.47 6.62
N LEU A 70 11.44 13.24 6.53
CA LEU A 70 11.34 14.57 7.14
C LEU A 70 11.40 14.47 8.67
N ILE A 71 12.32 15.19 9.31
CA ILE A 71 12.44 15.24 10.78
C ILE A 71 11.15 15.77 11.39
N HIS A 72 10.58 16.83 10.83
CA HIS A 72 9.33 17.43 11.28
C HIS A 72 8.16 16.42 11.35
N LEU A 73 8.09 15.44 10.45
CA LEU A 73 7.11 14.36 10.53
C LEU A 73 7.18 13.64 11.89
N TYR A 74 8.37 13.33 12.36
CA TYR A 74 8.57 12.56 13.60
C TYR A 74 8.35 13.41 14.86
N GLU A 75 8.57 14.71 14.78
CA GLU A 75 8.18 15.67 15.83
C GLU A 75 6.66 15.73 15.96
N VAL A 76 5.93 15.82 14.84
CA VAL A 76 4.46 15.77 14.81
C VAL A 76 3.94 14.43 15.34
N VAL A 77 4.57 13.31 14.96
CA VAL A 77 4.21 11.98 15.47
C VAL A 77 4.38 11.91 16.99
N LYS A 78 5.49 12.39 17.54
CA LYS A 78 5.72 12.43 19.00
C LYS A 78 4.62 13.24 19.72
N LYS A 79 4.28 14.41 19.18
CA LYS A 79 3.22 15.26 19.74
C LYS A 79 1.85 14.58 19.62
N LEU A 80 1.55 13.94 18.50
CA LEU A 80 0.33 13.17 18.30
C LEU A 80 0.24 12.01 19.33
N LYS A 81 1.34 11.29 19.55
CA LYS A 81 1.39 10.20 20.54
C LYS A 81 1.25 10.66 21.98
N SER A 82 1.73 11.84 22.33
CA SER A 82 1.53 12.42 23.68
C SER A 82 0.07 12.80 23.93
N LEU A 83 -0.64 13.28 22.90
CA LEU A 83 -2.07 13.65 22.97
C LEU A 83 -3.00 12.43 22.88
N TYR A 84 -2.63 11.42 22.09
CA TYR A 84 -3.44 10.21 21.82
C TYR A 84 -2.59 8.94 22.00
N PRO A 85 -2.28 8.54 23.24
CA PRO A 85 -1.36 7.41 23.50
C PRO A 85 -1.80 6.08 22.88
N ARG A 86 -3.12 5.87 22.75
CA ARG A 86 -3.70 4.63 22.17
C ARG A 86 -3.74 4.63 20.65
N CYS A 87 -3.44 5.77 20.00
CA CYS A 87 -3.44 5.88 18.54
C CYS A 87 -2.40 4.95 17.90
N LYS A 88 -2.79 4.22 16.86
CA LYS A 88 -1.88 3.46 16.01
C LYS A 88 -1.48 4.29 14.81
N ILE A 89 -0.19 4.44 14.60
CA ILE A 89 0.36 5.32 13.56
C ILE A 89 1.09 4.47 12.51
N MET A 90 0.72 4.70 11.27
CA MET A 90 1.40 4.26 10.06
C MET A 90 1.91 5.50 9.33
N THR A 91 3.13 5.48 8.80
CA THR A 91 3.64 6.56 7.94
C THR A 91 4.65 6.03 6.91
N GLY A 92 5.26 6.90 6.15
CA GLY A 92 6.18 6.62 5.04
C GLY A 92 5.68 7.39 3.81
N ASN A 93 6.40 7.27 2.69
CA ASN A 93 7.32 6.17 2.37
C ASN A 93 8.78 6.56 2.68
N ILE A 94 9.55 5.54 3.05
CA ILE A 94 10.99 5.68 3.23
C ILE A 94 11.76 4.80 2.24
N ALA A 95 12.99 5.21 1.93
CA ALA A 95 13.96 4.48 1.12
C ALA A 95 15.33 4.39 1.79
N ASN A 96 15.40 4.56 3.12
CA ASN A 96 16.62 4.46 3.91
C ASN A 96 16.33 3.71 5.23
N PRO A 97 17.02 2.58 5.51
CA PRO A 97 16.85 1.81 6.74
C PRO A 97 17.09 2.60 8.04
N GLU A 98 18.01 3.56 8.04
CA GLU A 98 18.37 4.35 9.23
C GLU A 98 17.19 5.17 9.78
N THR A 99 16.26 5.55 8.92
CA THR A 99 15.03 6.25 9.31
C THR A 99 14.15 5.43 10.26
N LEU A 100 14.29 4.10 10.27
CA LEU A 100 13.54 3.22 11.16
C LEU A 100 13.77 3.54 12.63
N LEU A 101 14.99 3.87 13.01
CA LEU A 101 15.31 4.19 14.40
C LEU A 101 14.60 5.47 14.87
N ILE A 102 14.59 6.50 14.02
CA ILE A 102 13.90 7.76 14.30
C ILE A 102 12.39 7.52 14.39
N ALA A 103 11.84 6.74 13.48
CA ALA A 103 10.42 6.41 13.43
C ALA A 103 9.96 5.59 14.64
N ASP A 104 10.71 4.55 15.02
CA ASP A 104 10.39 3.71 16.18
C ASP A 104 10.43 4.53 17.49
N ASN A 105 11.46 5.36 17.67
CA ASN A 105 11.61 6.28 18.81
C ASN A 105 10.51 7.36 18.85
N ALA A 106 9.94 7.73 17.73
CA ALA A 106 8.81 8.66 17.66
C ALA A 106 7.46 7.99 18.01
N GLY A 107 7.41 6.65 18.06
CA GLY A 107 6.20 5.90 18.36
C GLY A 107 5.39 5.50 17.10
N VAL A 108 6.01 5.47 15.93
CA VAL A 108 5.43 4.88 14.71
C VAL A 108 5.30 3.38 14.90
N HIS A 109 4.14 2.82 14.54
CA HIS A 109 3.87 1.38 14.65
C HIS A 109 4.12 0.65 13.33
N TYR A 110 3.86 1.31 12.20
CA TYR A 110 3.96 0.75 10.86
C TYR A 110 4.66 1.75 9.95
N ILE A 111 5.64 1.29 9.18
CA ILE A 111 6.37 2.13 8.23
C ILE A 111 6.26 1.58 6.81
N ARG A 112 5.86 2.41 5.86
CA ARG A 112 5.79 2.05 4.44
C ARG A 112 7.16 2.23 3.80
N LEU A 113 7.63 1.17 3.16
CA LEU A 113 8.90 1.10 2.45
C LEU A 113 8.68 1.26 0.95
N GLY A 114 9.49 2.07 0.30
CA GLY A 114 9.54 2.18 -1.16
C GLY A 114 9.17 3.56 -1.70
N ILE A 115 10.12 4.17 -2.38
CA ILE A 115 9.96 5.40 -3.15
C ILE A 115 10.19 5.05 -4.62
N GLY A 116 9.28 5.48 -5.50
CA GLY A 116 9.38 5.22 -6.93
C GLY A 116 9.05 3.80 -7.39
N SER A 117 8.65 2.90 -6.49
CA SER A 117 8.39 1.47 -6.78
C SER A 117 6.96 1.16 -7.22
N GLY A 118 6.01 2.07 -7.03
CA GLY A 118 4.61 1.87 -7.39
C GLY A 118 4.39 1.79 -8.90
N SER A 119 3.42 0.98 -9.35
CA SER A 119 3.10 0.79 -10.78
C SER A 119 2.60 2.07 -11.48
N GLY A 120 2.09 3.03 -10.73
CA GLY A 120 1.67 4.36 -11.21
C GLY A 120 2.66 5.48 -10.87
N CYS A 121 3.83 5.17 -10.29
CA CYS A 121 4.82 6.15 -9.86
C CYS A 121 5.92 6.32 -10.91
N ILE A 122 6.29 7.57 -11.19
CA ILE A 122 7.42 7.95 -12.07
C ILE A 122 8.45 8.81 -11.33
N THR A 123 8.41 8.84 -10.01
CA THR A 123 9.36 9.60 -9.19
C THR A 123 10.79 9.17 -9.47
N SER A 124 11.06 7.86 -9.53
CA SER A 124 12.41 7.34 -9.77
C SER A 124 13.01 7.80 -11.08
N SER A 125 12.23 7.81 -12.17
CA SER A 125 12.71 8.26 -13.49
C SER A 125 12.87 9.77 -13.59
N ASN A 126 12.12 10.55 -12.80
CA ASN A 126 12.14 12.00 -12.89
C ASN A 126 13.10 12.66 -11.87
N THR A 127 13.33 12.03 -10.72
CA THR A 127 14.12 12.60 -9.62
C THR A 127 15.43 11.84 -9.34
N ALA A 128 15.63 10.68 -9.97
CA ALA A 128 16.70 9.72 -9.67
C ALA A 128 16.66 9.16 -8.22
N ILE A 129 15.57 9.41 -7.47
CA ILE A 129 15.40 8.87 -6.12
C ILE A 129 14.71 7.50 -6.22
N HIS A 130 15.47 6.47 -5.89
CA HIS A 130 15.01 5.10 -5.93
C HIS A 130 15.85 4.18 -5.06
N TYR A 131 15.23 3.17 -4.47
CA TYR A 131 15.91 2.04 -3.84
C TYR A 131 15.24 0.74 -4.31
N PRO A 132 15.97 -0.26 -4.84
CA PRO A 132 15.38 -1.52 -5.25
C PRO A 132 14.62 -2.19 -4.10
N MET A 133 13.34 -2.49 -4.31
CA MET A 133 12.42 -2.88 -3.23
C MET A 133 12.89 -4.12 -2.45
N ALA A 134 13.41 -5.13 -3.15
CA ALA A 134 13.89 -6.35 -2.48
C ALA A 134 15.08 -6.06 -1.54
N SER A 135 16.03 -5.25 -1.99
CA SER A 135 17.16 -4.79 -1.18
C SER A 135 16.67 -3.96 0.00
N LEU A 136 15.78 -2.98 -0.24
CA LEU A 136 15.26 -2.11 0.81
C LEU A 136 14.55 -2.90 1.92
N ILE A 137 13.70 -3.87 1.56
CA ILE A 137 13.02 -4.71 2.55
C ILE A 137 14.04 -5.49 3.39
N ASN A 138 15.00 -6.14 2.73
CA ASN A 138 16.01 -6.92 3.41
C ASN A 138 16.89 -6.07 4.33
N ASP A 139 17.33 -4.90 3.87
CA ASP A 139 18.19 -4.00 4.62
C ASP A 139 17.43 -3.39 5.82
N CYS A 140 16.17 -2.98 5.62
CA CYS A 140 15.30 -2.54 6.70
C CYS A 140 15.03 -3.65 7.72
N TYR A 141 14.82 -4.90 7.28
CA TYR A 141 14.64 -6.02 8.19
C TYR A 141 15.89 -6.31 9.01
N ARG A 142 17.07 -6.32 8.38
CA ARG A 142 18.37 -6.49 9.08
C ARG A 142 18.60 -5.37 10.07
N TYR A 143 18.39 -4.12 9.69
CA TYR A 143 18.51 -2.96 10.56
C TYR A 143 17.55 -3.04 11.76
N LYS A 144 16.28 -3.35 11.50
CA LYS A 144 15.28 -3.58 12.55
C LYS A 144 15.72 -4.65 13.55
N LYS A 145 16.30 -5.77 13.07
CA LYS A 145 16.82 -6.83 13.95
C LYS A 145 18.04 -6.39 14.75
N GLN A 146 18.99 -5.72 14.11
CA GLN A 146 20.20 -5.22 14.76
C GLN A 146 19.88 -4.29 15.93
N TRP A 147 18.90 -3.40 15.75
CA TRP A 147 18.50 -2.40 16.73
C TRP A 147 17.31 -2.81 17.60
N ASN A 148 16.83 -4.05 17.46
CA ASN A 148 15.68 -4.60 18.18
C ASN A 148 14.43 -3.70 18.12
N LEU A 149 14.14 -3.10 16.95
CA LEU A 149 13.04 -2.17 16.75
C LEU A 149 11.71 -2.93 16.73
N LYS A 150 10.65 -2.29 17.25
CA LYS A 150 9.28 -2.85 17.31
C LYS A 150 8.43 -2.53 16.09
N ILE A 151 8.83 -1.53 15.32
CA ILE A 151 8.13 -1.04 14.13
C ILE A 151 7.86 -2.17 13.12
N LYS A 152 6.69 -2.16 12.49
CA LYS A 152 6.29 -3.12 11.46
C LYS A 152 6.58 -2.57 10.07
N LEU A 153 7.19 -3.40 9.23
CA LEU A 153 7.60 -3.04 7.88
C LEU A 153 6.48 -3.39 6.88
N ILE A 154 6.08 -2.42 6.06
CA ILE A 154 5.10 -2.59 4.99
C ILE A 154 5.80 -2.36 3.65
N ALA A 155 5.91 -3.40 2.83
CA ALA A 155 6.41 -3.26 1.45
C ALA A 155 5.33 -2.58 0.60
N ASP A 156 5.56 -1.34 0.16
CA ASP A 156 4.60 -0.52 -0.58
C ASP A 156 5.10 -0.23 -1.99
N GLY A 157 4.43 -0.82 -2.96
CA GLY A 157 4.74 -0.71 -4.38
C GLY A 157 5.59 -1.87 -4.92
N GLY A 158 5.55 -2.05 -6.25
CA GLY A 158 6.29 -3.10 -6.94
C GLY A 158 5.66 -4.50 -6.86
N ILE A 159 4.55 -4.67 -6.17
CA ILE A 159 3.82 -5.95 -6.06
C ILE A 159 2.94 -6.12 -7.29
N ARG A 160 3.25 -7.11 -8.12
CA ARG A 160 2.60 -7.38 -9.43
C ARG A 160 1.95 -8.74 -9.51
N ASN A 161 2.40 -9.68 -8.69
CA ASN A 161 2.00 -11.09 -8.70
C ASN A 161 1.94 -11.63 -7.28
N TYR A 162 1.42 -12.84 -7.11
CA TYR A 162 1.43 -13.57 -5.85
C TYR A 162 2.85 -13.82 -5.31
N ASP A 163 3.80 -14.13 -6.20
CA ASP A 163 5.18 -14.42 -5.84
C ASP A 163 5.90 -13.18 -5.29
N ASP A 164 5.57 -11.97 -5.74
CA ASP A 164 6.11 -10.72 -5.18
C ASP A 164 5.68 -10.53 -3.72
N VAL A 165 4.42 -10.89 -3.37
CA VAL A 165 3.95 -10.89 -1.98
C VAL A 165 4.78 -11.85 -1.13
N ILE A 166 4.95 -13.08 -1.61
CA ILE A 166 5.69 -14.14 -0.91
C ILE A 166 7.16 -13.74 -0.73
N LYS A 167 7.78 -13.19 -1.77
CA LYS A 167 9.16 -12.68 -1.72
C LYS A 167 9.32 -11.53 -0.73
N ALA A 168 8.39 -10.58 -0.71
CA ALA A 168 8.43 -9.46 0.23
C ALA A 168 8.39 -9.95 1.69
N LEU A 169 7.50 -10.90 2.00
CA LEU A 169 7.41 -11.53 3.31
C LEU A 169 8.68 -12.32 3.65
N ALA A 170 9.21 -13.10 2.70
CA ALA A 170 10.44 -13.86 2.87
C ALA A 170 11.66 -12.97 3.15
N LEU A 171 11.71 -11.76 2.55
CA LEU A 171 12.76 -10.77 2.78
C LEU A 171 12.61 -10.00 4.10
N GLY A 172 11.47 -10.12 4.78
CA GLY A 172 11.28 -9.55 6.11
C GLY A 172 10.22 -8.46 6.23
N ALA A 173 9.43 -8.18 5.20
CA ALA A 173 8.25 -7.34 5.36
C ALA A 173 7.22 -8.02 6.27
N ASP A 174 6.67 -7.28 7.24
CA ASP A 174 5.58 -7.77 8.07
C ASP A 174 4.25 -7.75 7.29
N TYR A 175 4.10 -6.80 6.35
CA TYR A 175 2.92 -6.59 5.51
C TYR A 175 3.31 -6.15 4.10
N VAL A 176 2.37 -6.26 3.16
CA VAL A 176 2.48 -5.69 1.82
C VAL A 176 1.32 -4.73 1.57
N MET A 177 1.59 -3.63 0.87
CA MET A 177 0.55 -2.70 0.41
C MET A 177 0.36 -2.87 -1.08
N ILE A 178 -0.87 -3.18 -1.48
CA ILE A 178 -1.23 -3.55 -2.84
C ILE A 178 -2.21 -2.52 -3.40
N GLY A 179 -1.94 -2.02 -4.59
CA GLY A 179 -2.82 -1.12 -5.32
C GLY A 179 -3.24 -1.72 -6.66
N GLY A 180 -2.37 -1.63 -7.66
CA GLY A 180 -2.67 -2.03 -9.03
C GLY A 180 -3.11 -3.48 -9.20
N LEU A 181 -2.55 -4.41 -8.41
CA LEU A 181 -2.92 -5.82 -8.48
C LEU A 181 -4.38 -6.05 -8.02
N PHE A 182 -4.88 -5.27 -7.05
CA PHE A 182 -6.28 -5.37 -6.65
C PHE A 182 -7.23 -4.73 -7.68
N ALA A 183 -6.74 -3.83 -8.52
CA ALA A 183 -7.53 -3.32 -9.65
C ALA A 183 -7.81 -4.39 -10.73
N GLU A 184 -7.18 -5.56 -10.65
CA GLU A 184 -7.51 -6.72 -11.48
C GLU A 184 -8.78 -7.48 -10.97
N CYS A 185 -9.32 -7.12 -9.79
CA CYS A 185 -10.50 -7.74 -9.21
C CYS A 185 -11.75 -6.91 -9.52
N LYS A 186 -12.79 -7.53 -10.08
CA LYS A 186 -14.00 -6.87 -10.57
C LYS A 186 -14.73 -6.06 -9.52
N ASP A 187 -14.79 -6.55 -8.29
CA ASP A 187 -15.53 -5.96 -7.17
C ASP A 187 -14.83 -4.79 -6.46
N THR A 188 -13.62 -4.40 -6.89
CA THR A 188 -12.84 -3.36 -6.22
C THR A 188 -13.17 -1.93 -6.66
N ASN A 189 -13.82 -1.77 -7.82
CA ASN A 189 -14.24 -0.46 -8.33
C ASN A 189 -15.52 -0.62 -9.17
N PRO A 190 -16.58 0.18 -8.95
CA PRO A 190 -17.81 0.09 -9.71
C PRO A 190 -17.72 0.71 -11.13
N ASN A 191 -16.63 1.37 -11.48
CA ASN A 191 -16.44 2.02 -12.77
C ASN A 191 -15.62 1.15 -13.70
N TYR A 192 -16.29 0.63 -14.72
CA TYR A 192 -15.68 -0.23 -15.74
C TYR A 192 -15.42 0.52 -17.03
N TYR A 193 -14.38 0.10 -17.74
CA TYR A 193 -13.96 0.65 -19.02
C TYR A 193 -13.74 -0.48 -20.01
N ILE A 194 -13.97 -0.20 -21.30
CA ILE A 194 -13.64 -1.06 -22.43
C ILE A 194 -12.63 -0.36 -23.32
N LYS A 195 -11.91 -1.12 -24.14
CA LYS A 195 -11.01 -0.58 -25.17
C LYS A 195 -11.66 -0.72 -26.54
N SER A 196 -12.01 0.41 -27.15
CA SER A 196 -12.59 0.48 -28.51
C SER A 196 -11.70 1.34 -29.38
N ASN A 197 -11.30 0.84 -30.53
CA ASN A 197 -10.44 1.57 -31.51
C ASN A 197 -9.17 2.17 -30.87
N GLY A 198 -8.56 1.46 -29.91
CA GLY A 198 -7.35 1.93 -29.21
C GLY A 198 -7.60 2.90 -28.07
N VAL A 199 -8.82 3.38 -27.87
CA VAL A 199 -9.22 4.34 -26.82
C VAL A 199 -9.99 3.62 -25.72
N TYR A 200 -9.78 4.03 -24.48
CA TYR A 200 -10.56 3.53 -23.32
C TYR A 200 -11.77 4.43 -23.10
N CYS A 201 -12.97 3.86 -23.15
CA CYS A 201 -14.24 4.51 -22.86
C CYS A 201 -14.96 3.80 -21.70
N LYS A 202 -15.89 4.50 -21.06
CA LYS A 202 -16.69 3.94 -19.97
C LYS A 202 -17.60 2.85 -20.55
N ALA A 203 -17.64 1.69 -19.90
CA ALA A 203 -18.51 0.59 -20.27
C ALA A 203 -19.99 0.95 -20.03
N ASN A 204 -20.87 0.56 -20.92
CA ASN A 204 -22.33 0.63 -20.79
C ASN A 204 -22.89 -0.69 -20.23
N GLU A 205 -24.21 -0.80 -20.07
CA GLU A 205 -24.85 -2.01 -19.53
C GLU A 205 -24.69 -3.23 -20.45
N GLU A 206 -24.74 -3.04 -21.77
CA GLU A 206 -24.55 -4.10 -22.76
C GLU A 206 -23.12 -4.66 -22.71
N ASP A 207 -22.12 -3.76 -22.60
CA ASP A 207 -20.71 -4.15 -22.44
C ASP A 207 -20.51 -5.01 -21.18
N LEU A 208 -21.22 -4.70 -20.08
CA LEU A 208 -21.11 -5.43 -18.82
C LEU A 208 -21.73 -6.83 -18.86
N GLN A 209 -22.70 -7.05 -19.76
CA GLN A 209 -23.36 -8.33 -19.95
C GLN A 209 -22.65 -9.23 -20.95
N ASN A 210 -21.79 -8.67 -21.80
CA ASN A 210 -21.08 -9.41 -22.83
C ASN A 210 -19.77 -10.01 -22.28
N SER A 211 -19.74 -11.33 -22.15
CA SER A 211 -18.57 -12.07 -21.64
C SER A 211 -17.32 -11.99 -22.54
N ASP A 212 -17.50 -11.63 -23.82
CA ASP A 212 -16.40 -11.56 -24.79
C ASP A 212 -15.66 -10.22 -24.72
N ILE A 213 -16.21 -9.25 -24.00
CA ILE A 213 -15.60 -7.93 -23.84
C ILE A 213 -14.66 -7.92 -22.63
N GLN A 214 -13.38 -7.60 -22.86
CA GLN A 214 -12.43 -7.38 -21.78
C GLN A 214 -12.74 -6.06 -21.07
N LEU A 215 -13.11 -6.15 -19.80
CA LEU A 215 -13.32 -5.01 -18.92
C LEU A 215 -12.00 -4.56 -18.27
N TYR A 216 -11.91 -3.26 -17.97
CA TYR A 216 -10.76 -2.62 -17.35
C TYR A 216 -11.19 -1.72 -16.19
N HIS A 217 -10.33 -1.60 -15.18
CA HIS A 217 -10.42 -0.52 -14.20
C HIS A 217 -9.41 0.59 -14.52
N LYS A 218 -9.84 1.84 -14.38
CA LYS A 218 -8.95 3.01 -14.40
C LYS A 218 -8.22 3.11 -13.06
N PHE A 219 -6.89 2.96 -13.11
CA PHE A 219 -6.00 3.04 -11.97
C PHE A 219 -5.03 4.20 -12.12
N TYR A 220 -4.84 4.99 -11.07
CA TYR A 220 -3.90 6.10 -11.06
C TYR A 220 -3.28 6.30 -9.68
N GLY A 221 -2.02 6.76 -9.66
CA GLY A 221 -1.32 7.14 -8.44
C GLY A 221 -1.79 8.49 -7.92
N MET A 222 -1.69 8.72 -6.60
CA MET A 222 -2.07 9.99 -5.96
C MET A 222 -1.30 11.20 -6.52
N ALA A 223 -0.05 10.99 -6.96
CA ALA A 223 0.78 12.02 -7.59
C ALA A 223 0.56 12.13 -9.12
N SER A 224 -0.42 11.44 -9.71
CA SER A 224 -0.82 11.62 -11.12
C SER A 224 -1.62 12.91 -11.30
N LYS A 225 -1.76 13.39 -12.53
CA LYS A 225 -2.63 14.55 -12.83
C LYS A 225 -4.05 14.36 -12.30
N GLN A 226 -4.62 13.17 -12.41
CA GLN A 226 -5.95 12.88 -11.88
C GLN A 226 -5.94 12.88 -10.34
N GLY A 227 -4.99 12.19 -9.69
CA GLY A 227 -4.91 12.17 -8.23
C GLY A 227 -4.66 13.55 -7.61
N MET A 228 -3.84 14.39 -8.27
CA MET A 228 -3.63 15.77 -7.84
C MET A 228 -4.90 16.61 -7.96
N LYS A 229 -5.69 16.43 -9.03
CA LYS A 229 -6.99 17.08 -9.19
C LYS A 229 -7.96 16.67 -8.09
N ASP A 230 -8.04 15.39 -7.78
CA ASP A 230 -8.90 14.85 -6.72
C ASP A 230 -8.51 15.35 -5.31
N LEU A 231 -7.23 15.71 -5.14
CA LEU A 231 -6.70 16.30 -3.88
C LEU A 231 -6.61 17.81 -3.90
N HIS A 232 -7.11 18.48 -4.95
CA HIS A 232 -7.02 19.95 -5.12
C HIS A 232 -5.60 20.51 -5.01
N LEU A 233 -4.60 19.75 -5.49
CA LEU A 233 -3.19 20.14 -5.45
C LEU A 233 -2.78 20.91 -6.71
N ASN A 234 -2.22 22.10 -6.53
CA ASN A 234 -1.65 22.93 -7.62
C ASN A 234 -0.16 22.58 -7.84
N LYS A 235 0.11 21.44 -8.49
CA LYS A 235 1.45 21.10 -9.00
C LYS A 235 1.45 21.08 -10.52
N HIS A 236 2.51 21.64 -11.13
CA HIS A 236 2.67 21.64 -12.61
C HIS A 236 3.08 20.28 -13.15
N THR A 237 3.91 19.53 -12.40
CA THR A 237 4.48 18.26 -12.81
C THR A 237 3.86 17.09 -12.05
N ALA A 238 3.42 16.08 -12.79
CA ALA A 238 2.93 14.85 -12.18
C ALA A 238 4.10 13.87 -11.96
N GLU A 239 4.08 13.20 -10.82
CA GLU A 239 4.99 12.08 -10.50
C GLU A 239 4.27 10.72 -10.55
N GLY A 240 3.12 10.67 -11.19
CA GLY A 240 2.34 9.46 -11.39
C GLY A 240 1.60 9.45 -12.71
N ILE A 241 1.21 8.26 -13.17
CA ILE A 241 0.48 8.04 -14.41
C ILE A 241 -0.87 7.39 -14.16
N THR A 242 -1.77 7.54 -15.13
CA THR A 242 -3.04 6.80 -15.20
C THR A 242 -2.85 5.58 -16.11
N ARG A 243 -3.35 4.45 -15.67
CA ARG A 243 -3.36 3.19 -16.44
C ARG A 243 -4.76 2.58 -16.45
N TYR A 244 -5.05 1.77 -17.45
CA TYR A 244 -6.23 0.91 -17.50
C TYR A 244 -5.76 -0.54 -17.28
N ILE A 245 -6.25 -1.16 -16.22
CA ILE A 245 -5.82 -2.49 -15.76
C ILE A 245 -6.91 -3.48 -16.13
N PRO A 246 -6.59 -4.53 -16.90
CA PRO A 246 -7.56 -5.55 -17.27
C PRO A 246 -8.05 -6.30 -16.03
N ILE A 247 -9.35 -6.54 -15.97
CA ILE A 247 -9.97 -7.35 -14.92
C ILE A 247 -9.69 -8.82 -15.21
N LYS A 248 -9.19 -9.56 -14.21
CA LYS A 248 -8.81 -10.98 -14.32
C LYS A 248 -9.53 -11.86 -13.31
N TYR A 249 -9.98 -11.28 -12.19
CA TYR A 249 -10.60 -12.00 -11.09
C TYR A 249 -12.01 -11.47 -10.85
N ASP A 250 -12.95 -12.35 -10.57
CA ASP A 250 -14.34 -11.97 -10.28
C ASP A 250 -14.44 -11.18 -8.95
N SER A 251 -13.56 -11.48 -8.00
CA SER A 251 -13.60 -10.82 -6.71
C SER A 251 -12.23 -10.75 -6.02
N LEU A 252 -12.08 -9.79 -5.12
CA LEU A 252 -10.95 -9.71 -4.20
C LEU A 252 -10.88 -10.95 -3.29
N HIS A 253 -12.03 -11.55 -2.97
CA HIS A 253 -12.08 -12.80 -2.20
C HIS A 253 -11.40 -13.95 -2.93
N GLN A 254 -11.69 -14.13 -4.22
CA GLN A 254 -11.03 -15.15 -5.05
C GLN A 254 -9.52 -14.94 -5.08
N TRP A 255 -9.08 -13.70 -5.34
CA TRP A 255 -7.66 -13.36 -5.33
C TRP A 255 -6.98 -13.71 -4.00
N ALA A 256 -7.60 -13.36 -2.88
CA ALA A 256 -7.05 -13.61 -1.56
C ALA A 256 -7.04 -15.09 -1.19
N SER A 257 -8.04 -15.85 -1.61
CA SER A 257 -8.04 -17.31 -1.44
C SER A 257 -6.86 -17.95 -2.16
N ASN A 258 -6.65 -17.58 -3.42
CA ASN A 258 -5.50 -18.04 -4.20
C ASN A 258 -4.17 -17.64 -3.52
N MET A 259 -4.03 -16.39 -3.07
CA MET A 259 -2.83 -15.93 -2.37
C MET A 259 -2.55 -16.74 -1.11
N LYS A 260 -3.58 -17.06 -0.34
CA LYS A 260 -3.48 -17.87 0.88
C LYS A 260 -2.96 -19.26 0.59
N ASP A 261 -3.42 -19.88 -0.49
CA ASP A 261 -2.99 -21.22 -0.88
C ASP A 261 -1.54 -21.24 -1.38
N TYR A 262 -1.15 -20.27 -2.21
CA TYR A 262 0.24 -20.12 -2.64
C TYR A 262 1.20 -19.82 -1.47
N LEU A 263 0.78 -18.98 -0.53
CA LEU A 263 1.59 -18.70 0.66
C LEU A 263 1.75 -19.93 1.55
N ARG A 264 0.69 -20.72 1.75
CA ARG A 264 0.76 -21.99 2.48
C ARG A 264 1.71 -22.98 1.81
N SER A 265 1.66 -23.11 0.49
CA SER A 265 2.60 -23.90 -0.29
C SER A 265 4.04 -23.44 -0.06
N ALA A 266 4.32 -22.15 -0.21
CA ALA A 266 5.66 -21.60 0.01
C ALA A 266 6.15 -21.85 1.44
N MET A 267 5.29 -21.66 2.45
CA MET A 267 5.60 -21.95 3.85
C MET A 267 5.90 -23.43 4.06
N SER A 268 5.17 -24.33 3.40
CA SER A 268 5.39 -25.77 3.47
C SER A 268 6.76 -26.17 2.92
N TYR A 269 7.14 -25.63 1.75
CA TYR A 269 8.49 -25.87 1.18
C TYR A 269 9.62 -25.33 2.08
N CYS A 270 9.35 -24.32 2.89
CA CYS A 270 10.30 -23.80 3.88
C CYS A 270 10.19 -24.49 5.25
N ASN A 271 9.39 -25.55 5.38
CA ASN A 271 9.11 -26.26 6.64
C ASN A 271 8.63 -25.34 7.77
N VAL A 272 7.76 -24.36 7.45
CA VAL A 272 7.25 -23.34 8.38
C VAL A 272 5.73 -23.43 8.48
N LYS A 273 5.20 -23.54 9.70
CA LYS A 273 3.76 -23.66 9.96
C LYS A 273 3.05 -22.32 10.27
N ARG A 274 3.79 -21.30 10.70
CA ARG A 274 3.22 -20.01 11.12
C ARG A 274 3.85 -18.86 10.33
N LEU A 275 3.04 -17.96 9.81
CA LEU A 275 3.51 -16.83 9.00
C LEU A 275 4.61 -16.00 9.70
N ARG A 276 4.46 -15.74 10.99
CA ARG A 276 5.49 -15.02 11.79
C ARG A 276 6.87 -15.67 11.76
N ASN A 277 6.93 -16.98 11.52
CA ASN A 277 8.19 -17.74 11.42
C ASN A 277 8.72 -17.79 9.98
N PHE A 278 7.87 -17.44 8.99
CA PHE A 278 8.26 -17.32 7.59
C PHE A 278 8.93 -15.96 7.30
N ILE A 279 8.46 -14.89 7.96
CA ILE A 279 8.92 -13.51 7.70
C ILE A 279 10.43 -13.40 7.99
N GLY A 280 11.20 -13.08 6.94
CA GLY A 280 12.64 -12.87 7.00
C GLY A 280 13.48 -14.13 7.30
N THR A 281 12.90 -15.32 7.16
CA THR A 281 13.58 -16.59 7.49
C THR A 281 14.09 -17.36 6.27
N PRO A 282 13.34 -17.44 5.14
CA PRO A 282 13.78 -18.17 3.97
C PRO A 282 15.08 -17.61 3.39
N LYS A 283 15.95 -18.51 2.91
CA LYS A 283 17.10 -18.08 2.12
C LYS A 283 16.63 -17.58 0.77
N VAL A 284 17.05 -16.37 0.40
CA VAL A 284 16.76 -15.73 -0.87
C VAL A 284 18.04 -15.67 -1.70
N THR A 285 17.94 -16.08 -2.96
CA THR A 285 19.08 -16.08 -3.89
C THR A 285 18.83 -15.09 -5.02
N ILE A 286 19.82 -14.28 -5.34
CA ILE A 286 19.81 -13.44 -6.54
C ILE A 286 20.09 -14.33 -7.75
N ILE A 287 19.22 -14.28 -8.75
CA ILE A 287 19.34 -15.06 -9.98
C ILE A 287 19.58 -14.15 -11.19
N SER A 288 20.23 -14.67 -12.21
CA SER A 288 20.38 -13.98 -13.49
C SER A 288 19.06 -13.93 -14.27
N ASN A 289 18.98 -13.03 -15.26
CA ASN A 289 17.83 -12.96 -16.15
C ASN A 289 17.62 -14.28 -16.92
N ASN A 290 18.68 -14.97 -17.30
CA ASN A 290 18.59 -16.26 -17.97
C ASN A 290 17.97 -17.34 -17.06
N ALA A 291 18.38 -17.40 -15.80
CA ALA A 291 17.79 -18.30 -14.83
C ALA A 291 16.31 -17.97 -14.58
N LYS A 292 15.96 -16.66 -14.50
CA LYS A 292 14.57 -16.22 -14.37
C LYS A 292 13.72 -16.68 -15.56
N ASN A 293 14.22 -16.55 -16.79
CA ASN A 293 13.51 -16.95 -18.01
C ASN A 293 13.34 -18.48 -18.08
N ALA A 294 14.26 -19.25 -17.53
CA ALA A 294 14.15 -20.72 -17.46
C ALA A 294 13.11 -21.19 -16.43
N ILE A 295 12.87 -20.41 -15.36
CA ILE A 295 11.87 -20.74 -14.32
C ILE A 295 10.46 -20.34 -14.77
N ASN A 296 10.32 -19.24 -15.51
CA ASN A 296 9.02 -18.71 -15.97
C ASN A 296 8.62 -19.31 -17.34
N LYS A 297 8.60 -20.65 -17.42
CA LYS A 297 8.11 -21.37 -18.60
C LYS A 297 6.60 -21.40 -18.67
#